data_bd1fb763ad23440c88fbd3851b32579a
#
_entry.id   bd1fb763ad23440c88fbd3851b32579a
#
_cell.length_a   1.000
_cell.length_b   1.000
_cell.length_c   1.000
_cell.angle_alpha   90.00
_cell.angle_beta   90.00
_cell.angle_gamma   90.00
#
_symmetry.space_group_name_H-M   'P 1'
#
loop_
_entity.id
_entity.type
_entity.pdbx_description
1 polymer ?
#
loop_
_entity_poly.entity_id
_entity_poly.type
_entity_poly.pdbx_seq_one_letter_code
_entity_poly.pdbx_strand_id
1 'polypeptide(L)'
;HMARIWKAYSFMILTDTYGDIPYSQAGKNYLEGISAPIYDTQESVYSAILTELESASAALDATKAKVSTDLLYDGDVTKWKRFGFSLLLRASMRLSKVNPAKSAEYVAKAVAGGLMQSNADNAIIRHNPNFSNPIGSQLNGGQSAFFYLAEDFVNFLKKTNDPRLEAIAVRYVGATSGAQQIESRANRTKDVQIGAPLGFDNTTITVAVKEKKLASLWDYSQLDRTRVGGLNAPSFLVTYSQTQLLLA
;
A
#
# COMPACT_ATOMS: atom_id res chain seq x y z
N HIS A 1 8.16 21.98 -2.66
CA HIS A 1 7.69 21.36 -1.43
C HIS A 1 7.00 20.02 -1.68
N MET A 2 6.23 19.84 -2.77
CA MET A 2 5.64 18.52 -3.14
C MET A 2 6.71 17.41 -3.21
N ALA A 3 7.84 17.67 -3.89
CA ALA A 3 8.94 16.69 -3.96
C ALA A 3 9.57 16.37 -2.59
N ARG A 4 9.58 17.31 -1.66
CA ARG A 4 10.05 17.08 -0.28
C ARG A 4 9.10 16.14 0.47
N ILE A 5 7.77 16.32 0.36
CA ILE A 5 6.78 15.42 0.94
C ILE A 5 6.91 14.02 0.34
N TRP A 6 7.07 13.93 -0.99
CA TRP A 6 7.26 12.66 -1.67
C TRP A 6 8.55 11.94 -1.24
N LYS A 7 9.65 12.69 -1.10
CA LYS A 7 10.91 12.17 -0.55
C LYS A 7 10.71 11.61 0.85
N ALA A 8 10.06 12.36 1.75
CA ALA A 8 9.78 11.91 3.11
C ALA A 8 8.94 10.63 3.15
N TYR A 9 7.90 10.53 2.29
CA TYR A 9 7.11 9.31 2.13
C TYR A 9 7.96 8.12 1.69
N SER A 10 8.82 8.30 0.68
CA SER A 10 9.68 7.22 0.16
C SER A 10 10.67 6.73 1.22
N PHE A 11 11.31 7.63 1.94
CA PHE A 11 12.25 7.27 3.01
C PHE A 11 11.56 6.66 4.23
N MET A 12 10.31 7.04 4.50
CA MET A 12 9.50 6.38 5.54
C MET A 12 9.30 4.89 5.19
N ILE A 13 8.94 4.57 3.94
CA ILE A 13 8.79 3.18 3.50
C ILE A 13 10.11 2.42 3.59
N LEU A 14 11.22 3.05 3.17
CA LEU A 14 12.54 2.43 3.22
C LEU A 14 12.95 2.09 4.64
N THR A 15 12.87 3.05 5.58
CA THR A 15 13.27 2.81 6.97
C THR A 15 12.31 1.85 7.69
N ASP A 16 11.01 1.85 7.34
CA ASP A 16 10.04 0.86 7.84
C ASP A 16 10.37 -0.56 7.40
N THR A 17 11.00 -0.72 6.23
CA THR A 17 11.32 -2.02 5.65
C THR A 17 12.68 -2.53 6.12
N TYR A 18 13.67 -1.64 6.22
CA TYR A 18 15.09 -2.02 6.41
C TYR A 18 15.70 -1.55 7.74
N GLY A 19 14.99 -0.74 8.54
CA GLY A 19 15.54 -0.13 9.75
C GLY A 19 16.46 1.04 9.43
N ASP A 20 17.73 0.94 9.81
CA ASP A 20 18.75 1.94 9.50
C ASP A 20 19.02 1.99 7.99
N ILE A 21 19.08 3.18 7.42
CA ILE A 21 19.24 3.40 5.97
C ILE A 21 20.12 4.61 5.68
N PRO A 22 20.78 4.68 4.52
CA PRO A 22 21.37 5.93 4.06
C PRO A 22 20.29 6.99 3.82
N TYR A 23 20.33 8.09 4.57
CA TYR A 23 19.37 9.19 4.48
C TYR A 23 20.08 10.55 4.32
N SER A 24 20.92 10.94 5.28
CA SER A 24 21.56 12.25 5.31
C SER A 24 22.54 12.48 4.15
N GLN A 25 23.15 11.42 3.67
CA GLN A 25 24.10 11.43 2.55
C GLN A 25 23.55 10.79 1.26
N ALA A 26 22.30 10.34 1.28
CA ALA A 26 21.69 9.68 0.11
C ALA A 26 21.63 10.62 -1.11
N GLY A 27 22.06 10.13 -2.27
CA GLY A 27 22.01 10.87 -3.54
C GLY A 27 23.07 11.95 -3.71
N LYS A 28 24.06 12.05 -2.81
CA LYS A 28 25.07 13.10 -2.81
C LYS A 28 26.34 12.79 -3.63
N ASN A 29 26.39 11.63 -4.28
CA ASN A 29 27.58 11.24 -5.04
C ASN A 29 27.97 12.28 -6.10
N TYR A 30 27.02 12.67 -6.95
CA TYR A 30 27.30 13.60 -8.05
C TYR A 30 27.74 14.99 -7.60
N LEU A 31 27.14 15.53 -6.55
CA LEU A 31 27.39 16.89 -6.08
C LEU A 31 28.51 16.97 -5.04
N GLU A 32 28.66 15.97 -4.20
CA GLU A 32 29.56 16.00 -3.04
C GLU A 32 30.61 14.87 -3.07
N GLY A 33 30.64 14.03 -4.12
CA GLY A 33 31.58 12.92 -4.27
C GLY A 33 31.37 11.77 -3.28
N ILE A 34 30.22 11.70 -2.60
CA ILE A 34 29.93 10.67 -1.60
C ILE A 34 29.44 9.39 -2.30
N SER A 35 30.36 8.48 -2.58
CA SER A 35 30.06 7.19 -3.21
C SER A 35 29.61 6.10 -2.23
N ALA A 36 29.96 6.23 -0.94
CA ALA A 36 29.61 5.32 0.14
C ALA A 36 28.91 6.09 1.28
N PRO A 37 27.60 6.35 1.17
CA PRO A 37 26.86 7.08 2.19
C PRO A 37 26.78 6.27 3.50
N ILE A 38 26.82 6.98 4.64
CA ILE A 38 26.63 6.37 5.95
C ILE A 38 25.17 5.90 6.13
N TYR A 39 24.98 4.89 6.98
CA TYR A 39 23.67 4.51 7.46
C TYR A 39 23.27 5.36 8.66
N ASP A 40 22.16 6.07 8.53
CA ASP A 40 21.55 6.81 9.64
C ASP A 40 20.61 5.89 10.42
N THR A 41 20.56 6.07 11.75
CA THR A 41 19.64 5.28 12.57
C THR A 41 18.18 5.57 12.23
N GLN A 42 17.30 4.58 12.33
CA GLN A 42 15.87 4.75 12.10
C GLN A 42 15.29 5.91 12.92
N GLU A 43 15.73 6.10 14.17
CA GLU A 43 15.31 7.21 15.02
C GLU A 43 15.67 8.57 14.41
N SER A 44 16.90 8.73 13.90
CA SER A 44 17.34 9.97 13.26
C SER A 44 16.59 10.23 11.96
N VAL A 45 16.36 9.18 11.15
CA VAL A 45 15.58 9.26 9.90
C VAL A 45 14.14 9.69 10.20
N TYR A 46 13.47 9.09 11.19
CA TYR A 46 12.12 9.50 11.60
C TYR A 46 12.07 10.94 12.10
N SER A 47 13.06 11.38 12.86
CA SER A 47 13.16 12.77 13.33
C SER A 47 13.26 13.75 12.19
N ALA A 48 14.05 13.42 11.16
CA ALA A 48 14.17 14.22 9.94
C ALA A 48 12.89 14.21 9.11
N ILE A 49 12.23 13.04 8.94
CA ILE A 49 10.97 12.90 8.23
C ILE A 49 9.86 13.76 8.85
N LEU A 50 9.71 13.76 10.18
CA LEU A 50 8.71 14.57 10.87
C LEU A 50 8.92 16.07 10.61
N THR A 51 10.15 16.55 10.76
CA THR A 51 10.51 17.95 10.50
C THR A 51 10.29 18.32 9.03
N GLU A 52 10.66 17.42 8.12
CA GLU A 52 10.51 17.63 6.67
C GLU A 52 9.04 17.71 6.27
N LEU A 53 8.20 16.80 6.76
CA LEU A 53 6.77 16.79 6.47
C LEU A 53 6.07 18.03 7.02
N GLU A 54 6.36 18.43 8.27
CA GLU A 54 5.81 19.65 8.86
C GLU A 54 6.18 20.87 8.02
N SER A 55 7.48 21.09 7.79
CA SER A 55 7.97 22.29 7.10
C SER A 55 7.55 22.34 5.63
N ALA A 56 7.61 21.21 4.92
CA ALA A 56 7.23 21.17 3.50
C ALA A 56 5.73 21.35 3.31
N SER A 57 4.90 20.77 4.18
CA SER A 57 3.43 20.90 4.10
C SER A 57 2.99 22.32 4.44
N ALA A 58 3.58 22.93 5.47
CA ALA A 58 3.28 24.31 5.85
C ALA A 58 3.66 25.31 4.76
N ALA A 59 4.79 25.09 4.09
CA ALA A 59 5.33 25.99 3.07
C ALA A 59 4.67 25.85 1.69
N LEU A 60 3.72 24.95 1.51
CA LEU A 60 2.92 24.85 0.28
C LEU A 60 2.01 26.07 0.11
N ASP A 61 2.14 26.74 -1.04
CA ASP A 61 1.47 28.00 -1.36
C ASP A 61 0.68 27.86 -2.67
N ALA A 62 -0.64 27.96 -2.59
CA ALA A 62 -1.55 27.82 -3.72
C ALA A 62 -1.47 28.99 -4.73
N THR A 63 -0.80 30.10 -4.38
CA THR A 63 -0.58 31.24 -5.29
C THR A 63 0.58 31.05 -6.26
N LYS A 64 1.42 30.02 -6.02
CA LYS A 64 2.58 29.71 -6.88
C LYS A 64 2.20 28.89 -8.10
N ALA A 65 3.14 28.80 -9.05
CA ALA A 65 2.93 28.05 -10.29
C ALA A 65 2.51 26.61 -10.02
N LYS A 66 1.47 26.16 -10.72
CA LYS A 66 0.91 24.82 -10.63
C LYS A 66 1.79 23.81 -11.39
N VAL A 67 2.02 22.64 -10.80
CA VAL A 67 2.71 21.53 -11.46
C VAL A 67 1.69 20.70 -12.23
N SER A 68 1.63 20.89 -13.54
CA SER A 68 0.62 20.25 -14.42
C SER A 68 0.84 18.75 -14.68
N THR A 69 2.02 18.22 -14.35
CA THR A 69 2.40 16.82 -14.57
C THR A 69 2.33 15.98 -13.28
N ASP A 70 1.69 16.49 -12.24
CA ASP A 70 1.51 15.79 -10.98
C ASP A 70 0.50 14.63 -11.10
N LEU A 71 0.98 13.41 -10.85
CA LEU A 71 0.19 12.18 -10.98
C LEU A 71 -0.78 11.93 -9.81
N LEU A 72 -0.66 12.66 -8.70
CA LEU A 72 -1.51 12.45 -7.52
C LEU A 72 -2.74 13.35 -7.53
N TYR A 73 -2.54 14.65 -7.75
CA TYR A 73 -3.59 15.66 -7.53
C TYR A 73 -3.66 16.71 -8.63
N ASP A 74 -3.05 16.47 -9.79
CA ASP A 74 -2.99 17.45 -10.90
C ASP A 74 -2.49 18.83 -10.45
N GLY A 75 -1.55 18.85 -9.50
CA GLY A 75 -0.97 20.06 -8.92
C GLY A 75 -1.87 20.82 -7.96
N ASP A 76 -2.92 20.19 -7.41
CA ASP A 76 -3.77 20.78 -6.36
C ASP A 76 -2.97 20.89 -5.05
N VAL A 77 -2.49 22.10 -4.76
CA VAL A 77 -1.66 22.42 -3.59
C VAL A 77 -2.41 22.16 -2.28
N THR A 78 -3.73 22.37 -2.25
CA THR A 78 -4.54 22.14 -1.05
C THR A 78 -4.58 20.65 -0.70
N LYS A 79 -4.76 19.79 -1.69
CA LYS A 79 -4.71 18.33 -1.49
C LYS A 79 -3.32 17.85 -1.11
N TRP A 80 -2.27 18.41 -1.72
CA TRP A 80 -0.89 18.12 -1.34
C TRP A 80 -0.60 18.50 0.11
N LYS A 81 -1.12 19.64 0.57
CA LYS A 81 -0.97 20.08 1.96
C LYS A 81 -1.66 19.11 2.93
N ARG A 82 -2.90 18.72 2.62
CA ARG A 82 -3.65 17.71 3.40
C ARG A 82 -2.96 16.35 3.40
N PHE A 83 -2.43 15.93 2.26
CA PHE A 83 -1.64 14.70 2.16
C PHE A 83 -0.40 14.75 3.06
N GLY A 84 0.38 15.85 2.99
CA GLY A 84 1.57 16.01 3.81
C GLY A 84 1.29 15.97 5.30
N PHE A 85 0.24 16.67 5.78
CA PHE A 85 -0.14 16.62 7.19
C PHE A 85 -0.76 15.28 7.61
N SER A 86 -1.49 14.59 6.74
CA SER A 86 -1.98 13.23 7.03
C SER A 86 -0.83 12.23 7.08
N LEU A 87 0.20 12.41 6.27
CA LEU A 87 1.42 11.63 6.33
C LEU A 87 2.23 11.92 7.60
N LEU A 88 2.25 13.19 8.05
CA LEU A 88 2.84 13.58 9.34
C LEU A 88 2.13 12.88 10.50
N LEU A 89 0.80 12.86 10.51
CA LEU A 89 0.02 12.10 11.50
C LEU A 89 0.41 10.61 11.49
N ARG A 90 0.48 9.99 10.31
CA ARG A 90 0.88 8.58 10.15
C ARG A 90 2.27 8.31 10.72
N ALA A 91 3.24 9.17 10.38
CA ALA A 91 4.61 9.05 10.89
C ALA A 91 4.68 9.24 12.41
N SER A 92 3.93 10.22 12.95
CA SER A 92 3.87 10.51 14.38
C SER A 92 3.31 9.34 15.20
N MET A 93 2.24 8.72 14.73
CA MET A 93 1.60 7.59 15.41
C MET A 93 2.50 6.35 15.51
N ARG A 94 3.48 6.19 14.59
CA ARG A 94 4.49 5.12 14.71
C ARG A 94 5.40 5.28 15.91
N LEU A 95 5.55 6.49 16.43
CA LEU A 95 6.34 6.78 17.64
C LEU A 95 5.57 6.57 18.94
N SER A 96 4.27 6.28 18.89
CA SER A 96 3.39 6.21 20.06
C SER A 96 3.90 5.29 21.20
N LYS A 97 4.67 4.25 20.89
CA LYS A 97 5.25 3.32 21.86
C LYS A 97 6.69 3.66 22.25
N VAL A 98 7.50 4.19 21.32
CA VAL A 98 8.95 4.42 21.54
C VAL A 98 9.23 5.84 22.01
N ASN A 99 8.42 6.83 21.62
CA ASN A 99 8.53 8.22 22.09
C ASN A 99 7.14 8.90 22.11
N PRO A 100 6.30 8.61 23.13
CA PRO A 100 4.94 9.13 23.23
C PRO A 100 4.85 10.66 23.23
N ALA A 101 5.81 11.34 23.88
CA ALA A 101 5.83 12.81 23.96
C ALA A 101 6.00 13.42 22.57
N LYS A 102 6.98 12.95 21.79
CA LYS A 102 7.23 13.39 20.42
C LYS A 102 6.07 13.02 19.50
N SER A 103 5.48 11.84 19.70
CA SER A 103 4.27 11.43 18.97
C SER A 103 3.13 12.44 19.19
N ALA A 104 2.80 12.76 20.45
CA ALA A 104 1.74 13.70 20.78
C ALA A 104 1.99 15.12 20.23
N GLU A 105 3.23 15.61 20.32
CA GLU A 105 3.62 16.91 19.73
C GLU A 105 3.31 16.98 18.24
N TYR A 106 3.79 15.99 17.47
CA TYR A 106 3.63 16.03 16.01
C TYR A 106 2.22 15.65 15.56
N VAL A 107 1.47 14.86 16.32
CA VAL A 107 0.03 14.66 16.09
C VAL A 107 -0.71 15.98 16.21
N ALA A 108 -0.45 16.77 17.27
CA ALA A 108 -1.08 18.10 17.42
C ALA A 108 -0.77 19.05 16.24
N LYS A 109 0.50 19.06 15.78
CA LYS A 109 0.92 19.84 14.61
C LYS A 109 0.24 19.36 13.32
N ALA A 110 0.12 18.05 13.12
CA ALA A 110 -0.55 17.49 11.96
C ALA A 110 -2.03 17.88 11.91
N VAL A 111 -2.74 17.78 13.02
CA VAL A 111 -4.15 18.16 13.14
C VAL A 111 -4.32 19.67 12.88
N ALA A 112 -3.48 20.51 13.48
CA ALA A 112 -3.52 21.97 13.29
C ALA A 112 -3.24 22.38 11.83
N GLY A 113 -2.40 21.61 11.12
CA GLY A 113 -2.03 21.86 9.73
C GLY A 113 -3.10 21.52 8.69
N GLY A 114 -4.08 20.71 9.07
CA GLY A 114 -5.21 20.31 8.24
C GLY A 114 -5.00 18.96 7.54
N LEU A 115 -5.75 17.95 7.99
CA LEU A 115 -5.71 16.58 7.48
C LEU A 115 -6.65 16.41 6.28
N MET A 116 -6.57 15.22 5.64
CA MET A 116 -7.56 14.78 4.65
C MET A 116 -8.97 14.86 5.22
N GLN A 117 -9.93 15.37 4.41
CA GLN A 117 -11.30 15.66 4.84
C GLN A 117 -12.34 14.72 4.21
N SER A 118 -11.96 14.04 3.12
CA SER A 118 -12.83 13.10 2.42
C SER A 118 -12.04 12.13 1.55
N ASN A 119 -12.71 11.14 0.98
CA ASN A 119 -12.09 10.23 0.00
C ASN A 119 -11.58 10.94 -1.27
N ALA A 120 -12.03 12.18 -1.55
CA ALA A 120 -11.52 12.99 -2.65
C ALA A 120 -10.08 13.47 -2.42
N ASP A 121 -9.60 13.42 -1.16
CA ASP A 121 -8.23 13.75 -0.78
C ASP A 121 -7.29 12.53 -0.78
N ASN A 122 -7.79 11.32 -1.04
CA ASN A 122 -6.96 10.12 -1.09
C ASN A 122 -5.78 10.29 -2.04
N ALA A 123 -4.58 9.95 -1.56
CA ALA A 123 -3.38 9.88 -2.39
C ALA A 123 -3.40 8.58 -3.20
N ILE A 124 -3.74 8.69 -4.48
CA ILE A 124 -3.96 7.55 -5.37
C ILE A 124 -3.14 7.71 -6.63
N ILE A 125 -2.31 6.72 -6.95
CA ILE A 125 -1.71 6.59 -8.29
C ILE A 125 -2.70 5.85 -9.18
N ARG A 126 -3.11 6.50 -10.27
CA ARG A 126 -3.98 5.91 -11.28
C ARG A 126 -3.13 5.30 -12.38
N HIS A 127 -3.40 4.04 -12.67
CA HIS A 127 -2.72 3.29 -13.70
C HIS A 127 -3.50 3.28 -15.02
N ASN A 128 -2.78 3.04 -16.11
CA ASN A 128 -3.30 2.95 -17.47
C ASN A 128 -2.48 1.93 -18.28
N PRO A 129 -2.84 1.60 -19.53
CA PRO A 129 -2.11 0.61 -20.33
C PRO A 129 -0.61 0.88 -20.52
N ASN A 130 -0.20 2.17 -20.53
CA ASN A 130 1.21 2.56 -20.68
C ASN A 130 1.96 2.63 -19.32
N PHE A 131 1.22 2.61 -18.23
CA PHE A 131 1.73 2.66 -16.87
C PHE A 131 0.91 1.73 -16.00
N SER A 132 1.10 0.42 -16.19
CA SER A 132 0.34 -0.62 -15.51
C SER A 132 0.69 -0.70 -14.01
N ASN A 133 -0.31 -1.12 -13.21
CA ASN A 133 -0.09 -1.43 -11.80
C ASN A 133 0.94 -2.57 -11.68
N PRO A 134 2.05 -2.40 -10.93
CA PRO A 134 3.09 -3.41 -10.81
C PRO A 134 2.60 -4.75 -10.25
N ILE A 135 1.71 -4.71 -9.23
CA ILE A 135 1.09 -5.92 -8.67
C ILE A 135 0.13 -6.53 -9.69
N GLY A 136 -0.67 -5.70 -10.37
CA GLY A 136 -1.52 -6.14 -11.47
C GLY A 136 -0.74 -6.82 -12.58
N SER A 137 0.43 -6.32 -12.92
CA SER A 137 1.33 -6.94 -13.91
C SER A 137 1.83 -8.32 -13.46
N GLN A 138 2.19 -8.49 -12.18
CA GLN A 138 2.59 -9.80 -11.64
C GLN A 138 1.41 -10.78 -11.60
N LEU A 139 0.24 -10.34 -11.13
CA LEU A 139 -0.97 -11.16 -11.02
C LEU A 139 -1.53 -11.59 -12.38
N ASN A 140 -1.31 -10.81 -13.43
CA ASN A 140 -1.76 -11.12 -14.80
C ASN A 140 -0.63 -11.63 -15.71
N GLY A 141 0.61 -11.70 -15.21
CA GLY A 141 1.78 -12.19 -15.91
C GLY A 141 2.14 -13.64 -15.56
N GLY A 142 3.43 -13.97 -15.65
CA GLY A 142 3.95 -15.32 -15.45
C GLY A 142 3.75 -15.90 -14.04
N GLN A 143 3.38 -15.08 -13.06
CA GLN A 143 3.15 -15.51 -11.67
C GLN A 143 1.66 -15.56 -11.31
N SER A 144 0.77 -15.35 -12.26
CA SER A 144 -0.68 -15.27 -12.04
C SER A 144 -1.27 -16.47 -11.29
N ALA A 145 -0.67 -17.65 -11.44
CA ALA A 145 -1.14 -18.89 -10.86
C ALA A 145 -0.67 -19.15 -9.42
N PHE A 146 0.15 -18.29 -8.82
CA PHE A 146 0.80 -18.55 -7.53
C PHE A 146 0.33 -17.63 -6.39
N PHE A 147 -0.56 -16.68 -6.64
CA PHE A 147 -1.07 -15.76 -5.62
C PHE A 147 -2.46 -16.18 -5.15
N TYR A 148 -2.51 -16.81 -3.99
CA TYR A 148 -3.74 -17.26 -3.35
C TYR A 148 -4.08 -16.41 -2.13
N LEU A 149 -5.37 -16.28 -1.83
CA LEU A 149 -5.84 -15.67 -0.59
C LEU A 149 -5.63 -16.66 0.56
N ALA A 150 -5.11 -16.17 1.68
CA ALA A 150 -4.92 -16.99 2.87
C ALA A 150 -6.27 -17.50 3.42
N GLU A 151 -6.28 -18.74 3.92
CA GLU A 151 -7.48 -19.38 4.47
C GLU A 151 -8.11 -18.55 5.60
N ASP A 152 -7.30 -18.08 6.55
CA ASP A 152 -7.76 -17.29 7.68
C ASP A 152 -8.43 -15.98 7.24
N PHE A 153 -7.88 -15.32 6.23
CA PHE A 153 -8.46 -14.11 5.65
C PHE A 153 -9.83 -14.38 5.02
N VAL A 154 -9.94 -15.42 4.19
CA VAL A 154 -11.20 -15.79 3.55
C VAL A 154 -12.23 -16.19 4.60
N ASN A 155 -11.84 -17.00 5.60
CA ASN A 155 -12.72 -17.45 6.68
C ASN A 155 -13.18 -16.28 7.56
N PHE A 156 -12.29 -15.30 7.86
CA PHE A 156 -12.65 -14.09 8.59
C PHE A 156 -13.74 -13.30 7.86
N LEU A 157 -13.54 -13.03 6.56
CA LEU A 157 -14.52 -12.29 5.76
C LEU A 157 -15.86 -13.04 5.63
N LYS A 158 -15.83 -14.37 5.54
CA LYS A 158 -17.06 -15.19 5.57
C LYS A 158 -17.77 -15.09 6.91
N LYS A 159 -17.04 -15.27 8.01
CA LYS A 159 -17.58 -15.26 9.38
C LYS A 159 -18.23 -13.92 9.74
N THR A 160 -17.63 -12.83 9.30
CA THR A 160 -18.13 -11.46 9.53
C THR A 160 -19.18 -11.02 8.51
N ASN A 161 -19.53 -11.88 7.56
CA ASN A 161 -20.41 -11.55 6.44
C ASN A 161 -19.97 -10.28 5.67
N ASP A 162 -18.65 -10.12 5.48
CA ASP A 162 -18.08 -8.95 4.86
C ASP A 162 -18.33 -8.97 3.33
N PRO A 163 -19.02 -7.95 2.78
CA PRO A 163 -19.33 -7.90 1.34
C PRO A 163 -18.09 -7.73 0.47
N ARG A 164 -16.96 -7.29 1.03
CA ARG A 164 -15.71 -7.12 0.28
C ARG A 164 -15.16 -8.43 -0.26
N LEU A 165 -15.50 -9.59 0.35
CA LEU A 165 -15.02 -10.88 -0.13
C LEU A 165 -15.36 -11.11 -1.61
N GLU A 166 -16.60 -10.82 -2.03
CA GLU A 166 -17.04 -10.98 -3.42
C GLU A 166 -16.40 -9.96 -4.38
N ALA A 167 -15.94 -8.82 -3.84
CA ALA A 167 -15.22 -7.81 -4.62
C ALA A 167 -13.73 -8.16 -4.80
N ILE A 168 -13.12 -8.81 -3.80
CA ILE A 168 -11.68 -9.07 -3.73
C ILE A 168 -11.33 -10.43 -4.32
N ALA A 169 -12.16 -11.46 -4.07
CA ALA A 169 -11.83 -12.86 -4.34
C ALA A 169 -12.43 -13.38 -5.66
N VAL A 170 -11.68 -14.25 -6.30
CA VAL A 170 -12.15 -15.10 -7.39
C VAL A 170 -11.65 -16.52 -7.17
N ARG A 171 -12.50 -17.51 -7.36
CA ARG A 171 -12.14 -18.92 -7.42
C ARG A 171 -12.41 -19.46 -8.82
N TYR A 172 -11.42 -20.11 -9.42
CA TYR A 172 -11.57 -20.79 -10.71
C TYR A 172 -11.95 -22.24 -10.46
N VAL A 173 -13.26 -22.48 -10.29
CA VAL A 173 -13.82 -23.73 -9.78
C VAL A 173 -13.41 -24.92 -10.66
N GLY A 174 -12.83 -25.92 -10.01
CA GLY A 174 -12.39 -27.17 -10.67
C GLY A 174 -11.16 -27.00 -11.56
N ALA A 175 -10.38 -25.92 -11.41
CA ALA A 175 -9.13 -25.77 -12.15
C ALA A 175 -8.09 -26.80 -11.69
N THR A 176 -7.45 -27.49 -12.65
CA THR A 176 -6.38 -28.48 -12.42
C THR A 176 -5.02 -28.00 -12.87
N SER A 177 -4.95 -26.80 -13.47
CA SER A 177 -3.71 -26.14 -13.89
C SER A 177 -3.89 -24.62 -13.92
N GLY A 178 -2.78 -23.86 -13.92
CA GLY A 178 -2.82 -22.41 -14.07
C GLY A 178 -3.49 -21.94 -15.36
N ALA A 179 -3.35 -22.68 -16.45
CA ALA A 179 -4.00 -22.38 -17.72
C ALA A 179 -5.54 -22.49 -17.67
N GLN A 180 -6.09 -23.19 -16.69
CA GLN A 180 -7.53 -23.30 -16.48
C GLN A 180 -8.11 -22.21 -15.58
N GLN A 181 -7.29 -21.32 -15.06
CA GLN A 181 -7.73 -20.16 -14.29
C GLN A 181 -8.20 -19.04 -15.23
N ILE A 182 -9.31 -19.27 -15.91
CA ILE A 182 -9.93 -18.44 -16.94
C ILE A 182 -11.32 -17.97 -16.53
N GLU A 183 -11.84 -16.91 -17.13
CA GLU A 183 -13.08 -16.26 -16.73
C GLU A 183 -14.30 -17.22 -16.77
N SER A 184 -14.34 -18.17 -17.68
CA SER A 184 -15.43 -19.16 -17.75
C SER A 184 -15.53 -20.09 -16.52
N ARG A 185 -14.48 -20.17 -15.72
CA ARG A 185 -14.45 -20.91 -14.44
C ARG A 185 -14.53 -19.98 -13.22
N ALA A 186 -14.47 -18.66 -13.42
CA ALA A 186 -14.44 -17.69 -12.36
C ALA A 186 -15.77 -17.65 -11.60
N ASN A 187 -15.70 -17.87 -10.28
CA ASN A 187 -16.83 -17.69 -9.40
C ASN A 187 -16.42 -16.76 -8.25
N ARG A 188 -17.21 -15.71 -8.05
CA ARG A 188 -16.96 -14.64 -7.07
C ARG A 188 -17.90 -14.69 -5.87
N THR A 189 -18.88 -15.60 -5.89
CA THR A 189 -19.83 -15.77 -4.79
C THR A 189 -19.11 -16.12 -3.49
N LYS A 190 -19.49 -15.47 -2.41
CA LYS A 190 -18.87 -15.62 -1.08
C LYS A 190 -18.75 -17.08 -0.64
N ASP A 191 -19.80 -17.87 -0.81
CA ASP A 191 -19.86 -19.22 -0.27
C ASP A 191 -18.90 -20.20 -0.95
N VAL A 192 -18.56 -19.97 -2.22
CA VAL A 192 -17.64 -20.85 -2.96
C VAL A 192 -16.16 -20.53 -2.71
N GLN A 193 -15.85 -19.38 -2.08
CA GLN A 193 -14.45 -19.02 -1.86
C GLN A 193 -13.80 -19.96 -0.84
N ILE A 194 -12.56 -20.42 -1.15
CA ILE A 194 -11.76 -21.28 -0.28
C ILE A 194 -10.34 -20.74 -0.29
N GLY A 195 -9.88 -20.23 0.85
CA GLY A 195 -8.50 -19.73 0.98
C GLY A 195 -7.49 -20.87 1.07
N ALA A 196 -6.25 -20.61 0.63
CA ALA A 196 -5.17 -21.56 0.75
C ALA A 196 -4.60 -21.53 2.18
N PRO A 197 -4.36 -22.70 2.80
CA PRO A 197 -3.72 -22.77 4.10
C PRO A 197 -2.25 -22.35 4.01
N LEU A 198 -1.71 -21.78 5.08
CA LEU A 198 -0.30 -21.41 5.19
C LEU A 198 0.56 -22.61 5.62
N GLY A 199 1.86 -22.55 5.34
CA GLY A 199 2.82 -23.55 5.77
C GLY A 199 2.97 -24.77 4.84
N PHE A 200 2.40 -24.71 3.64
CA PHE A 200 2.53 -25.76 2.63
C PHE A 200 3.36 -25.28 1.43
N ASP A 201 4.07 -26.21 0.81
CA ASP A 201 4.69 -26.06 -0.50
C ASP A 201 3.85 -26.75 -1.60
N ASN A 202 4.32 -26.69 -2.85
CA ASN A 202 3.61 -27.28 -4.00
C ASN A 202 3.42 -28.80 -3.91
N THR A 203 4.21 -29.50 -3.10
CA THR A 203 4.12 -30.95 -2.89
C THR A 203 3.17 -31.27 -1.75
N THR A 204 3.37 -30.64 -0.61
CA THR A 204 2.64 -30.92 0.63
C THR A 204 1.21 -30.38 0.62
N ILE A 205 0.92 -29.31 -0.15
CA ILE A 205 -0.43 -28.74 -0.31
C ILE A 205 -1.45 -29.76 -0.83
N THR A 206 -1.01 -30.84 -1.47
CA THR A 206 -1.90 -31.91 -1.98
C THR A 206 -2.74 -32.57 -0.88
N VAL A 207 -2.24 -32.59 0.35
CA VAL A 207 -3.01 -33.11 1.51
C VAL A 207 -4.22 -32.22 1.78
N ALA A 208 -4.00 -30.91 1.93
CA ALA A 208 -5.07 -29.94 2.17
C ALA A 208 -6.06 -29.84 0.99
N VAL A 209 -5.58 -29.99 -0.25
CA VAL A 209 -6.43 -30.09 -1.45
C VAL A 209 -7.41 -31.24 -1.34
N LYS A 210 -6.95 -32.43 -0.93
CA LYS A 210 -7.79 -33.62 -0.75
C LYS A 210 -8.81 -33.43 0.38
N GLU A 211 -8.38 -32.92 1.52
CA GLU A 211 -9.25 -32.64 2.67
C GLU A 211 -10.40 -31.68 2.33
N LYS A 212 -10.09 -30.64 1.55
CA LYS A 212 -11.08 -29.66 1.10
C LYS A 212 -11.85 -30.07 -0.16
N LYS A 213 -11.59 -31.28 -0.69
CA LYS A 213 -12.23 -31.83 -1.90
C LYS A 213 -12.08 -30.90 -3.12
N LEU A 214 -10.93 -30.26 -3.26
CA LEU A 214 -10.61 -29.41 -4.41
C LEU A 214 -10.04 -30.25 -5.55
N ALA A 215 -10.18 -29.75 -6.78
CA ALA A 215 -9.60 -30.41 -7.96
C ALA A 215 -8.05 -30.38 -7.94
N SER A 216 -7.47 -29.32 -7.46
CA SER A 216 -6.02 -29.11 -7.31
C SER A 216 -5.74 -27.85 -6.46
N LEU A 217 -4.44 -27.52 -6.30
CA LEU A 217 -4.03 -26.25 -5.70
C LEU A 217 -4.52 -25.02 -6.51
N TRP A 218 -4.75 -25.18 -7.82
CA TRP A 218 -5.24 -24.13 -8.71
C TRP A 218 -6.71 -23.77 -8.48
N ASP A 219 -7.41 -24.54 -7.68
CA ASP A 219 -8.83 -24.37 -7.32
C ASP A 219 -9.02 -23.53 -6.04
N TYR A 220 -7.95 -23.12 -5.36
CA TYR A 220 -8.04 -22.16 -4.26
C TYR A 220 -8.39 -20.75 -4.76
N SER A 221 -9.02 -19.95 -3.89
CA SER A 221 -9.36 -18.55 -4.18
C SER A 221 -8.12 -17.67 -4.33
N GLN A 222 -8.13 -16.82 -5.33
CA GLN A 222 -7.11 -15.81 -5.61
C GLN A 222 -7.65 -14.39 -5.42
N LEU A 223 -6.74 -13.41 -5.33
CA LEU A 223 -7.10 -12.02 -5.54
C LEU A 223 -7.68 -11.89 -6.96
N ASP A 224 -8.82 -11.21 -7.09
CA ASP A 224 -9.44 -11.01 -8.42
C ASP A 224 -8.58 -10.08 -9.28
N ARG A 225 -7.78 -10.71 -10.11
CA ARG A 225 -6.81 -10.06 -11.00
C ARG A 225 -7.42 -9.34 -12.20
N THR A 226 -8.73 -9.48 -12.41
CA THR A 226 -9.46 -8.73 -13.44
C THR A 226 -10.12 -7.47 -12.89
N ARG A 227 -10.23 -7.36 -11.56
CA ARG A 227 -10.84 -6.22 -10.86
C ARG A 227 -9.82 -5.53 -9.96
N VAL A 228 -9.78 -5.88 -8.67
CA VAL A 228 -8.91 -5.19 -7.68
C VAL A 228 -7.41 -5.45 -7.90
N GLY A 229 -7.05 -6.57 -8.53
CA GLY A 229 -5.71 -6.91 -8.99
C GLY A 229 -5.48 -6.67 -10.48
N GLY A 230 -6.31 -5.84 -11.12
CA GLY A 230 -6.19 -5.56 -12.55
C GLY A 230 -4.99 -4.68 -12.91
N LEU A 231 -4.60 -4.69 -14.20
CA LEU A 231 -3.50 -3.88 -14.72
C LEU A 231 -3.69 -2.37 -14.49
N ASN A 232 -4.94 -1.92 -14.49
CA ASN A 232 -5.31 -0.51 -14.28
C ASN A 232 -5.85 -0.24 -12.87
N ALA A 233 -5.76 -1.22 -11.95
CA ALA A 233 -6.21 -1.03 -10.58
C ALA A 233 -5.43 0.10 -9.90
N PRO A 234 -6.09 1.03 -9.20
CA PRO A 234 -5.41 2.16 -8.57
C PRO A 234 -4.56 1.70 -7.37
N SER A 235 -3.41 2.34 -7.18
CA SER A 235 -2.58 2.17 -5.98
C SER A 235 -2.91 3.24 -4.96
N PHE A 236 -3.46 2.83 -3.81
CA PHE A 236 -3.76 3.72 -2.69
C PHE A 236 -2.53 3.84 -1.80
N LEU A 237 -2.00 5.05 -1.64
CA LEU A 237 -0.79 5.33 -0.85
C LEU A 237 -1.14 5.76 0.58
N VAL A 238 -2.04 6.74 0.71
CA VAL A 238 -2.61 7.22 1.98
C VAL A 238 -4.08 7.52 1.73
N THR A 239 -4.94 7.09 2.64
CA THR A 239 -6.38 7.27 2.50
C THR A 239 -6.99 8.07 3.63
N TYR A 240 -8.11 8.71 3.36
CA TYR A 240 -8.92 9.40 4.36
C TYR A 240 -9.36 8.46 5.48
N SER A 241 -9.79 7.24 5.14
CA SER A 241 -10.19 6.25 6.16
C SER A 241 -9.03 5.87 7.09
N GLN A 242 -7.81 5.71 6.56
CA GLN A 242 -6.62 5.51 7.40
C GLN A 242 -6.37 6.71 8.32
N THR A 243 -6.50 7.94 7.78
CA THR A 243 -6.32 9.17 8.56
C THR A 243 -7.32 9.25 9.71
N GLN A 244 -8.58 8.88 9.47
CA GLN A 244 -9.61 8.85 10.52
C GLN A 244 -9.34 7.79 11.60
N LEU A 245 -8.91 6.60 11.20
CA LEU A 245 -8.52 5.54 12.14
C LEU A 245 -7.31 5.90 13.01
N LEU A 246 -6.39 6.72 12.50
CA LEU A 246 -5.23 7.20 13.25
C LEU A 246 -5.59 8.33 14.22
N LEU A 247 -6.72 9.02 14.01
CA LEU A 247 -7.24 10.07 14.90
C LEU A 247 -8.08 9.51 16.05
N ALA A 248 -8.71 8.34 15.88
CA ALA A 248 -9.55 7.69 16.88
C ALA A 248 -8.72 7.06 18.00
#